data_f69ad3863d0276e483eb90dd6836b70e
#
_entry.id   f69ad3863d0276e483eb90dd6836b70e
#
_cell.length_a   1.000
_cell.length_b   1.000
_cell.length_c   1.000
_cell.angle_alpha   90.00
_cell.angle_beta   90.00
_cell.angle_gamma   90.00
#
_symmetry.space_group_name_H-M   'P 1'
#
loop_
_entity.id
_entity.type
_entity.pdbx_description
1 polymer ?
#
loop_
_entity_poly.entity_id
_entity_poly.type
_entity_poly.pdbx_seq_one_letter_code
_entity_poly.pdbx_strand_id
1 'polypeptide(L)' 'TIVKKYSKTNLIINQEYKGPIIIQQDDSTIFIPNTWIFHIDDYGFISIFKNLT' A
#
# COMPACT_ATOMS: atom_id res chain seq x y z
N THR A 1 -9.94 3.91 -15.02
CA THR A 1 -8.82 3.94 -14.09
C THR A 1 -8.43 2.51 -13.70
N ILE A 2 -7.14 2.22 -13.80
CA ILE A 2 -6.63 0.90 -13.45
C ILE A 2 -6.12 0.95 -12.00
N VAL A 3 -6.63 0.06 -11.17
CA VAL A 3 -6.19 -0.05 -9.78
C VAL A 3 -5.39 -1.34 -9.64
N LYS A 4 -4.16 -1.20 -9.18
CA LYS A 4 -3.32 -2.37 -8.96
C LYS A 4 -3.70 -3.06 -7.65
N LYS A 5 -3.62 -4.38 -7.67
CA LYS A 5 -3.97 -5.19 -6.52
C LYS A 5 -2.77 -6.02 -6.11
N TYR A 6 -2.41 -5.93 -4.84
CA TYR A 6 -1.28 -6.67 -4.30
C TYR A 6 -1.69 -7.50 -3.11
N SER A 7 -1.08 -8.68 -2.99
CA SER A 7 -1.12 -9.41 -1.73
C SER A 7 -0.05 -8.83 -0.81
N LYS A 8 -0.37 -8.70 0.47
CA LYS A 8 0.59 -8.14 1.43
C LYS A 8 1.92 -8.89 1.42
N THR A 9 1.88 -10.19 1.18
CA THR A 9 3.09 -11.00 1.16
C THR A 9 3.99 -10.72 -0.05
N ASN A 10 3.47 -10.06 -1.06
CA ASN A 10 4.23 -9.74 -2.26
C ASN A 10 4.84 -8.34 -2.24
N LEU A 11 4.63 -7.61 -1.16
CA LEU A 11 5.16 -6.26 -1.05
C LEU A 11 6.58 -6.29 -0.51
N ILE A 12 7.40 -5.39 -1.02
CA ILE A 12 8.80 -5.30 -0.63
C ILE A 12 8.94 -4.34 0.55
N ILE A 13 9.65 -4.79 1.58
CA ILE A 13 9.88 -3.98 2.78
C ILE A 13 10.69 -2.74 2.42
N ASN A 14 10.31 -1.62 3.02
CA ASN A 14 11.00 -0.34 2.87
C ASN A 14 10.92 0.26 1.48
N GLN A 15 10.01 -0.23 0.64
CA GLN A 15 9.79 0.36 -0.66
C GLN A 15 8.49 1.16 -0.65
N GLU A 16 8.52 2.35 -1.21
CA GLU A 16 7.34 3.20 -1.31
C GLU A 16 6.47 2.80 -2.50
N TYR A 17 5.17 2.83 -2.29
CA TYR A 17 4.20 2.56 -3.33
C TYR A 17 3.19 3.70 -3.39
N LYS A 18 2.78 4.05 -4.60
CA LYS A 18 1.79 5.11 -4.80
C LYS A 18 0.45 4.50 -5.18
N GLY A 19 -0.64 5.08 -4.64
CA GLY A 19 -1.98 4.68 -5.04
C GLY A 19 -2.32 5.09 -6.46
N PRO A 20 -3.45 4.63 -7.00
CA PRO A 20 -4.42 3.78 -6.31
C PRO A 20 -3.98 2.32 -6.28
N ILE A 21 -4.03 1.72 -5.11
CA ILE A 21 -3.62 0.33 -4.90
C ILE A 21 -4.57 -0.33 -3.91
N ILE A 22 -4.87 -1.59 -4.13
CA ILE A 22 -5.61 -2.42 -3.18
C ILE A 22 -4.65 -3.44 -2.60
N ILE A 23 -4.54 -3.47 -1.28
CA ILE A 23 -3.72 -4.45 -0.57
C ILE A 23 -4.64 -5.49 0.03
N GLN A 24 -4.45 -6.74 -0.33
CA GLN A 24 -5.27 -7.83 0.17
C GLN A 24 -4.54 -8.57 1.28
N GLN A 25 -5.20 -8.68 2.43
CA GLN A 25 -4.71 -9.45 3.57
C GLN A 25 -5.69 -10.59 3.83
N ASP A 26 -5.36 -11.46 4.80
CA ASP A 26 -6.16 -12.66 5.06
C ASP A 26 -7.62 -12.34 5.33
N ASP A 27 -7.89 -11.38 6.21
CA ASP A 27 -9.24 -11.07 6.64
C ASP A 27 -9.69 -9.67 6.27
N SER A 28 -8.88 -8.93 5.52
CA SER A 28 -9.23 -7.55 5.25
C SER A 28 -8.61 -7.07 3.96
N THR A 29 -9.13 -5.95 3.48
CA THR A 29 -8.64 -5.30 2.27
C THR A 29 -8.41 -3.84 2.58
N ILE A 30 -7.24 -3.33 2.19
CA ILE A 30 -6.89 -1.93 2.39
C ILE A 30 -6.87 -1.26 1.02
N PHE A 31 -7.56 -0.14 0.90
CA PHE A 31 -7.54 0.67 -0.31
C PHE A 31 -6.67 1.90 -0.10
N ILE A 32 -5.70 2.09 -0.98
CA ILE A 32 -4.83 3.26 -0.97
C ILE A 32 -5.28 4.20 -2.09
N PRO A 33 -5.82 5.36 -1.77
CA PRO A 33 -6.30 6.30 -2.80
C PRO A 33 -5.18 6.86 -3.66
N ASN A 34 -5.59 7.52 -4.72
CA ASN A 34 -4.69 8.02 -5.76
C ASN A 34 -3.60 8.98 -5.25
N THR A 35 -3.93 9.78 -4.24
CA THR A 35 -2.98 10.79 -3.75
C THR A 35 -2.21 10.34 -2.53
N TRP A 36 -2.23 9.06 -2.22
CA TRP A 36 -1.59 8.54 -1.03
C TRP A 36 -0.42 7.64 -1.37
N ILE A 37 0.54 7.59 -0.47
CA ILE A 37 1.72 6.74 -0.57
C ILE A 37 1.74 5.83 0.66
N PHE A 38 2.21 4.62 0.49
CA PHE A 38 2.41 3.74 1.63
C PHE A 38 3.73 2.99 1.51
N HIS A 39 4.22 2.51 2.64
CA HIS A 39 5.36 1.58 2.66
C HIS A 39 5.21 0.63 3.84
N ILE A 40 5.92 -0.48 3.76
CA ILE A 40 5.94 -1.47 4.83
C ILE A 40 7.33 -1.42 5.48
N ASP A 41 7.37 -1.27 6.80
CA ASP A 41 8.62 -1.21 7.52
C ASP A 41 9.15 -2.61 7.85
N ASP A 42 10.29 -2.66 8.54
CA ASP A 42 10.97 -3.91 8.88
C ASP A 42 10.14 -4.82 9.77
N TYR A 43 9.17 -4.25 10.48
CA TYR A 43 8.32 -5.00 11.40
C TYR A 43 7.03 -5.47 10.75
N GLY A 44 6.83 -5.15 9.47
CA GLY A 44 5.63 -5.54 8.77
C GLY A 44 4.45 -4.59 8.94
N PHE A 45 4.66 -3.43 9.55
CA PHE A 45 3.61 -2.43 9.68
C PHE A 45 3.51 -1.58 8.43
N ILE A 46 2.28 -1.25 8.06
CA ILE A 46 2.01 -0.41 6.90
C ILE A 46 1.87 1.03 7.37
N SER A 47 2.69 1.90 6.81
CA SER A 47 2.62 3.34 7.07
C SER A 47 2.03 4.02 5.84
N ILE A 48 0.95 4.76 6.04
CA ILE A 48 0.22 5.43 4.96
C ILE A 48 0.26 6.93 5.20
N PHE A 49 0.64 7.68 4.18
CA PHE A 49 0.64 9.13 4.28
C PHE A 49 0.27 9.76 2.95
N LYS A 50 -0.30 10.95 3.04
CA LYS A 50 -0.77 11.66 1.87
C LYS A 50 0.40 12.32 1.14
N ASN A 51 0.40 12.20 -0.18
CA ASN A 51 1.38 12.88 -1.01
C ASN A 51 0.89 14.30 -1.27
N LEU A 52 1.63 15.28 -0.78
CA LEU A 52 1.22 16.68 -0.83
C LEU A 52 1.81 17.46 -2.03
N THR A 53 2.43 16.78 -2.95
CA THR A 53 2.99 17.47 -4.13
C THR A 53 1.94 17.91 -5.12
#